data_b6a57c960227a58f8bb695cace99334d
#
_entry.id   b6a57c960227a58f8bb695cace99334d
#
_cell.length_a   1.000
_cell.length_b   1.000
_cell.length_c   1.000
_cell.angle_alpha   90.00
_cell.angle_beta   90.00
_cell.angle_gamma   90.00
#
_symmetry.space_group_name_H-M   'P 1'
#
loop_
_entity.id
_entity.type
_entity.pdbx_description
1 polymer ?
#
loop_
_entity_poly.entity_id
_entity_poly.type
_entity_poly.pdbx_seq_one_letter_code
_entity_poly.pdbx_strand_id
1 'polypeptide(L)'
;MSDPLLSVRDLHTQFDTQEGTVRAVDGVSFDVQPGETICLVGESGSGKTVACESITKLIPTPPGKITSGEVNFDGENLAELSSKELEAYRGGRIGHVFQNPQGALDPVYTVGDQLVEAIRLHRDVPKNVARERAVELLDRVGIGDVEERIDDYPHQFSGGMKQRVVIAMALACDPDLLIADEPTTALDVTIQAQVLRLLDDLQAERGMAMVFVTHDLGVVAEIADRVVVMYAGKVMETGDVYQVFENPSHPYTKALLNCLPGRGRTLETIGGTLPDPTDPPEGCRFHPRCPHAVPACEQGGQPDFEDVGGTHDVSCVLYGTDHEVPRAMEVDDD
;
A
#
# COMPACT_ATOMS: atom_id res chain seq x y z
N MET A 1 -13.44 -20.34 -4.97
CA MET A 1 -12.44 -19.32 -4.57
C MET A 1 -12.43 -19.31 -3.06
N SER A 2 -11.27 -19.30 -2.41
CA SER A 2 -11.16 -19.13 -0.96
C SER A 2 -11.62 -17.72 -0.59
N ASP A 3 -12.16 -17.55 0.62
CA ASP A 3 -12.49 -16.23 1.12
C ASP A 3 -11.18 -15.40 1.25
N PRO A 4 -11.18 -14.11 0.91
CA PRO A 4 -10.01 -13.25 1.05
C PRO A 4 -9.60 -13.10 2.53
N LEU A 5 -8.29 -12.98 2.79
CA LEU A 5 -7.78 -12.67 4.12
C LEU A 5 -8.16 -11.25 4.55
N LEU A 6 -8.04 -10.29 3.65
CA LEU A 6 -8.50 -8.91 3.83
C LEU A 6 -9.46 -8.55 2.71
N SER A 7 -10.61 -7.98 3.08
CA SER A 7 -11.59 -7.42 2.15
C SER A 7 -11.94 -6.00 2.57
N VAL A 8 -11.61 -5.02 1.75
CA VAL A 8 -11.96 -3.62 1.91
C VAL A 8 -13.09 -3.29 0.96
N ARG A 9 -14.19 -2.71 1.45
CA ARG A 9 -15.37 -2.37 0.65
C ARG A 9 -15.82 -0.95 0.91
N ASP A 10 -15.94 -0.18 -0.15
CA ASP A 10 -16.46 1.19 -0.15
C ASP A 10 -15.91 2.06 0.98
N LEU A 11 -14.58 1.97 1.20
CA LEU A 11 -13.90 2.66 2.29
C LEU A 11 -13.84 4.16 2.02
N HIS A 12 -14.32 4.96 2.98
CA HIS A 12 -14.27 6.42 2.94
C HIS A 12 -13.54 6.97 4.16
N THR A 13 -12.50 7.76 3.92
CA THR A 13 -11.73 8.44 4.95
C THR A 13 -11.51 9.90 4.58
N GLN A 14 -11.85 10.79 5.51
CA GLN A 14 -11.73 12.22 5.31
C GLN A 14 -11.06 12.92 6.49
N PHE A 15 -10.55 14.13 6.23
CA PHE A 15 -9.93 14.99 7.23
C PHE A 15 -10.60 16.37 7.21
N ASP A 16 -11.07 16.81 8.37
CA ASP A 16 -11.67 18.14 8.54
C ASP A 16 -10.54 19.16 8.78
N THR A 17 -10.20 19.96 7.78
CA THR A 17 -9.13 20.97 7.83
C THR A 17 -9.71 22.39 7.87
N GLN A 18 -8.86 23.40 8.08
CA GLN A 18 -9.29 24.81 8.03
C GLN A 18 -9.71 25.25 6.61
N GLU A 19 -9.22 24.58 5.58
CA GLU A 19 -9.50 24.90 4.17
C GLU A 19 -10.70 24.12 3.62
N GLY A 20 -11.21 23.16 4.37
CA GLY A 20 -12.35 22.33 3.98
C GLY A 20 -12.17 20.85 4.37
N THR A 21 -13.11 20.02 3.94
CA THR A 21 -13.06 18.57 4.17
C THR A 21 -12.30 17.90 3.04
N VAL A 22 -11.11 17.37 3.35
CA VAL A 22 -10.28 16.57 2.42
C VAL A 22 -10.81 15.15 2.35
N ARG A 23 -11.24 14.70 1.17
CA ARG A 23 -11.66 13.32 0.90
C ARG A 23 -10.47 12.49 0.44
N ALA A 24 -9.67 12.03 1.39
CA ALA A 24 -8.42 11.33 1.09
C ALA A 24 -8.63 9.92 0.52
N VAL A 25 -9.69 9.23 0.97
CA VAL A 25 -10.17 7.93 0.45
C VAL A 25 -11.67 8.06 0.23
N ASP A 26 -12.15 7.73 -0.95
CA ASP A 26 -13.51 8.01 -1.37
C ASP A 26 -14.12 6.83 -2.16
N GLY A 27 -14.47 5.75 -1.46
CA GLY A 27 -15.07 4.54 -2.02
C GLY A 27 -14.04 3.55 -2.55
N VAL A 28 -12.93 3.34 -1.81
CA VAL A 28 -11.89 2.38 -2.19
C VAL A 28 -12.31 0.97 -1.81
N SER A 29 -12.19 0.04 -2.77
CA SER A 29 -12.48 -1.38 -2.59
C SER A 29 -11.37 -2.24 -3.19
N PHE A 30 -10.89 -3.24 -2.45
CA PHE A 30 -9.95 -4.27 -2.91
C PHE A 30 -9.94 -5.47 -1.97
N ASP A 31 -9.44 -6.59 -2.46
CA ASP A 31 -9.23 -7.83 -1.69
C ASP A 31 -7.77 -8.23 -1.68
N VAL A 32 -7.37 -8.96 -0.63
CA VAL A 32 -6.05 -9.60 -0.52
C VAL A 32 -6.27 -11.07 -0.15
N GLN A 33 -5.74 -11.98 -0.98
CA GLN A 33 -5.79 -13.41 -0.68
C GLN A 33 -4.69 -13.81 0.31
N PRO A 34 -4.84 -14.92 1.04
CA PRO A 34 -3.74 -15.47 1.83
C PRO A 34 -2.49 -15.71 0.96
N GLY A 35 -1.34 -15.19 1.40
CA GLY A 35 -0.07 -15.31 0.68
C GLY A 35 0.07 -14.45 -0.57
N GLU A 36 -0.89 -13.57 -0.87
CA GLU A 36 -0.86 -12.67 -2.01
C GLU A 36 -0.15 -11.34 -1.66
N THR A 37 0.63 -10.82 -2.60
CA THR A 37 1.15 -9.45 -2.56
C THR A 37 0.34 -8.56 -3.49
N ILE A 38 -0.40 -7.60 -2.93
CA ILE A 38 -1.00 -6.53 -3.73
C ILE A 38 -0.19 -5.24 -3.60
N CYS A 39 0.00 -4.54 -4.72
CA CYS A 39 0.63 -3.23 -4.73
C CYS A 39 -0.39 -2.11 -4.95
N LEU A 40 -0.47 -1.16 -4.02
CA LEU A 40 -1.20 0.09 -4.21
C LEU A 40 -0.26 1.12 -4.86
N VAL A 41 -0.58 1.57 -6.06
CA VAL A 41 0.25 2.47 -6.84
C VAL A 41 -0.48 3.75 -7.23
N GLY A 42 0.25 4.82 -7.50
CA GLY A 42 -0.30 6.11 -7.91
C GLY A 42 0.57 7.28 -7.48
N GLU A 43 0.26 8.48 -7.94
CA GLU A 43 0.98 9.71 -7.57
C GLU A 43 0.95 9.97 -6.06
N SER A 44 1.91 10.76 -5.55
CA SER A 44 1.87 11.25 -4.16
C SER A 44 0.56 12.03 -3.92
N GLY A 45 -0.10 11.78 -2.78
CA GLY A 45 -1.40 12.40 -2.48
C GLY A 45 -2.60 11.67 -3.08
N SER A 46 -2.44 10.51 -3.74
CA SER A 46 -3.58 9.74 -4.27
C SER A 46 -4.40 8.99 -3.20
N GLY A 47 -3.98 9.00 -1.93
CA GLY A 47 -4.73 8.40 -0.82
C GLY A 47 -4.23 7.03 -0.35
N LYS A 48 -3.17 6.47 -0.92
CA LYS A 48 -2.64 5.12 -0.62
C LYS A 48 -2.33 4.90 0.87
N THR A 49 -1.48 5.76 1.44
CA THR A 49 -1.12 5.73 2.87
C THR A 49 -2.36 5.78 3.76
N VAL A 50 -3.29 6.71 3.46
CA VAL A 50 -4.53 6.87 4.23
C VAL A 50 -5.42 5.63 4.10
N ALA A 51 -5.50 5.00 2.93
CA ALA A 51 -6.23 3.75 2.76
C ALA A 51 -5.63 2.63 3.63
N CYS A 52 -4.30 2.48 3.64
CA CYS A 52 -3.59 1.50 4.47
C CYS A 52 -3.76 1.75 5.97
N GLU A 53 -3.58 2.99 6.43
CA GLU A 53 -3.76 3.35 7.84
C GLU A 53 -5.21 3.21 8.30
N SER A 54 -6.19 3.38 7.39
CA SER A 54 -7.61 3.22 7.70
C SER A 54 -7.98 1.77 7.99
N ILE A 55 -7.28 0.77 7.43
CA ILE A 55 -7.53 -0.65 7.67
C ILE A 55 -7.51 -0.98 9.17
N THR A 56 -6.54 -0.43 9.88
CA THR A 56 -6.39 -0.64 11.33
C THR A 56 -6.70 0.60 12.17
N LYS A 57 -7.35 1.62 11.56
CA LYS A 57 -7.70 2.90 12.21
C LYS A 57 -6.51 3.61 12.86
N LEU A 58 -5.36 3.64 12.17
CA LEU A 58 -4.16 4.36 12.62
C LEU A 58 -4.13 5.82 12.15
N ILE A 59 -5.14 6.27 11.41
CA ILE A 59 -5.27 7.69 11.04
C ILE A 59 -5.39 8.59 12.28
N PRO A 60 -4.75 9.78 12.29
CA PRO A 60 -4.91 10.75 13.39
C PRO A 60 -6.37 11.18 13.54
N THR A 61 -6.98 10.92 14.67
CA THR A 61 -8.37 11.25 14.96
C THR A 61 -8.46 12.08 16.25
N PRO A 62 -8.86 13.38 16.22
CA PRO A 62 -9.07 14.24 15.04
C PRO A 62 -7.76 14.64 14.35
N PRO A 63 -7.73 15.19 13.12
CA PRO A 63 -8.87 15.65 12.29
C PRO A 63 -9.44 14.58 11.36
N GLY A 64 -8.82 13.39 11.27
CA GLY A 64 -9.25 12.31 10.39
C GLY A 64 -10.45 11.55 10.95
N LYS A 65 -11.29 11.02 10.08
CA LYS A 65 -12.37 10.09 10.41
C LYS A 65 -12.65 9.15 9.24
N ILE A 66 -12.92 7.88 9.56
CA ILE A 66 -13.52 6.91 8.64
C ILE A 66 -15.02 7.14 8.70
N THR A 67 -15.63 7.50 7.57
CA THR A 67 -17.04 7.89 7.51
C THR A 67 -17.96 6.76 7.11
N SER A 68 -17.47 5.83 6.30
CA SER A 68 -18.19 4.61 5.88
C SER A 68 -17.23 3.58 5.32
N GLY A 69 -17.75 2.40 5.02
CA GLY A 69 -17.05 1.26 4.46
C GLY A 69 -16.87 0.11 5.45
N GLU A 70 -16.50 -1.03 4.91
CA GLU A 70 -16.22 -2.25 5.65
C GLU A 70 -14.77 -2.67 5.45
N VAL A 71 -14.15 -3.18 6.51
CA VAL A 71 -12.80 -3.75 6.49
C VAL A 71 -12.86 -5.11 7.16
N ASN A 72 -13.09 -6.14 6.38
CA ASN A 72 -13.18 -7.51 6.87
C ASN A 72 -11.79 -8.17 6.80
N PHE A 73 -11.26 -8.58 7.94
CA PHE A 73 -10.02 -9.30 8.07
C PHE A 73 -10.27 -10.66 8.71
N ASP A 74 -10.06 -11.73 7.97
CA ASP A 74 -10.29 -13.11 8.40
C ASP A 74 -11.70 -13.33 9.00
N GLY A 75 -12.72 -12.71 8.37
CA GLY A 75 -14.12 -12.78 8.76
C GLY A 75 -14.58 -11.79 9.84
N GLU A 76 -13.70 -10.96 10.38
CA GLU A 76 -14.03 -9.94 11.38
C GLU A 76 -14.00 -8.52 10.78
N ASN A 77 -15.05 -7.73 10.97
CA ASN A 77 -15.10 -6.34 10.49
C ASN A 77 -14.35 -5.38 11.43
N LEU A 78 -13.10 -5.07 11.08
CA LEU A 78 -12.24 -4.15 11.85
C LEU A 78 -12.82 -2.74 11.97
N ALA A 79 -13.67 -2.31 11.01
CA ALA A 79 -14.28 -0.99 11.03
C ALA A 79 -15.26 -0.81 12.20
N GLU A 80 -15.81 -1.89 12.75
CA GLU A 80 -16.73 -1.85 13.88
C GLU A 80 -16.04 -1.95 15.25
N LEU A 81 -14.78 -2.45 15.28
CA LEU A 81 -14.05 -2.67 16.52
C LEU A 81 -13.66 -1.35 17.19
N SER A 82 -13.67 -1.35 18.52
CA SER A 82 -13.08 -0.28 19.33
C SER A 82 -11.55 -0.27 19.22
N SER A 83 -10.92 0.85 19.59
CA SER A 83 -9.44 0.95 19.59
C SER A 83 -8.77 -0.11 20.46
N LYS A 84 -9.41 -0.53 21.55
CA LYS A 84 -8.89 -1.57 22.45
C LYS A 84 -8.95 -2.96 21.82
N GLU A 85 -10.03 -3.27 21.10
CA GLU A 85 -10.16 -4.54 20.39
C GLU A 85 -9.17 -4.64 19.24
N LEU A 86 -8.90 -3.51 18.56
CA LEU A 86 -7.89 -3.44 17.48
C LEU A 86 -6.44 -3.66 17.97
N GLU A 87 -6.14 -3.51 19.26
CA GLU A 87 -4.81 -3.80 19.81
C GLU A 87 -4.38 -5.25 19.56
N ALA A 88 -5.31 -6.20 19.52
CA ALA A 88 -5.02 -7.59 19.21
C ALA A 88 -4.59 -7.83 17.76
N TYR A 89 -5.03 -6.95 16.85
CA TYR A 89 -4.69 -7.03 15.43
C TYR A 89 -3.41 -6.26 15.09
N ARG A 90 -3.28 -5.02 15.64
CA ARG A 90 -2.14 -4.14 15.40
C ARG A 90 -0.86 -4.73 15.98
N GLY A 91 0.12 -5.05 15.14
CA GLY A 91 1.40 -5.66 15.53
C GLY A 91 1.31 -7.15 15.88
N GLY A 92 0.12 -7.70 16.15
CA GLY A 92 -0.09 -9.13 16.38
C GLY A 92 -0.35 -9.89 15.08
N ARG A 93 -1.51 -9.63 14.47
CA ARG A 93 -1.95 -10.26 13.21
C ARG A 93 -1.68 -9.41 11.97
N ILE A 94 -1.62 -8.08 12.12
CA ILE A 94 -1.36 -7.12 11.05
C ILE A 94 -0.12 -6.31 11.43
N GLY A 95 0.98 -6.56 10.73
CA GLY A 95 2.22 -5.78 10.85
C GLY A 95 2.17 -4.51 10.01
N HIS A 96 2.78 -3.42 10.50
CA HIS A 96 2.89 -2.17 9.75
C HIS A 96 4.34 -1.72 9.62
N VAL A 97 4.76 -1.43 8.41
CA VAL A 97 6.00 -0.68 8.11
C VAL A 97 5.59 0.69 7.60
N PHE A 98 5.84 1.73 8.38
CA PHE A 98 5.50 3.10 8.05
C PHE A 98 6.55 3.75 7.13
N GLN A 99 6.14 4.75 6.36
CA GLN A 99 6.97 5.47 5.39
C GLN A 99 8.26 6.07 5.98
N ASN A 100 8.23 6.50 7.26
CA ASN A 100 9.39 7.12 7.91
C ASN A 100 10.01 6.24 9.01
N PRO A 101 11.07 5.48 8.71
CA PRO A 101 11.72 4.60 9.68
C PRO A 101 12.40 5.36 10.81
N GLN A 102 12.77 6.64 10.61
CA GLN A 102 13.43 7.44 11.65
C GLN A 102 12.47 7.84 12.77
N GLY A 103 11.19 8.00 12.46
CA GLY A 103 10.14 8.29 13.44
C GLY A 103 9.57 7.07 14.13
N ALA A 104 9.86 5.86 13.63
CA ALA A 104 9.34 4.61 14.16
C ALA A 104 10.16 4.05 15.33
N LEU A 105 11.43 4.46 15.47
CA LEU A 105 12.33 4.01 16.54
C LEU A 105 12.49 5.10 17.59
N ASP A 106 12.25 4.76 18.86
CA ASP A 106 12.51 5.65 19.99
C ASP A 106 14.03 5.79 20.21
N PRO A 107 14.61 7.00 20.14
CA PRO A 107 16.04 7.22 20.21
C PRO A 107 16.65 6.96 21.62
N VAL A 108 15.82 6.86 22.68
CA VAL A 108 16.30 6.69 24.06
C VAL A 108 16.30 5.25 24.54
N TYR A 109 15.77 4.31 23.73
CA TYR A 109 15.82 2.88 24.01
C TYR A 109 16.70 2.15 23.01
N THR A 110 17.31 1.05 23.42
CA THR A 110 18.09 0.19 22.51
C THR A 110 17.15 -0.49 21.50
N VAL A 111 17.71 -0.90 20.37
CA VAL A 111 16.95 -1.65 19.35
C VAL A 111 16.39 -2.95 19.94
N GLY A 112 17.19 -3.65 20.75
CA GLY A 112 16.77 -4.88 21.40
C GLY A 112 15.63 -4.68 22.41
N ASP A 113 15.68 -3.61 23.22
CA ASP A 113 14.60 -3.34 24.18
C ASP A 113 13.27 -3.07 23.46
N GLN A 114 13.29 -2.32 22.34
CA GLN A 114 12.10 -2.03 21.55
C GLN A 114 11.52 -3.30 20.89
N LEU A 115 12.37 -4.17 20.33
CA LEU A 115 11.94 -5.45 19.77
C LEU A 115 11.36 -6.37 20.85
N VAL A 116 12.04 -6.48 22.00
CA VAL A 116 11.56 -7.29 23.13
C VAL A 116 10.23 -6.78 23.65
N GLU A 117 10.03 -5.47 23.71
CA GLU A 117 8.75 -4.86 24.08
C GLU A 117 7.66 -5.23 23.07
N ALA A 118 7.90 -5.04 21.77
CA ALA A 118 6.95 -5.37 20.71
C ALA A 118 6.54 -6.85 20.77
N ILE A 119 7.49 -7.78 20.96
CA ILE A 119 7.19 -9.20 21.09
C ILE A 119 6.33 -9.47 22.32
N ARG A 120 6.69 -8.92 23.47
CA ARG A 120 6.00 -9.20 24.74
C ARG A 120 4.66 -8.51 24.89
N LEU A 121 4.40 -7.48 24.09
CA LEU A 121 3.08 -6.84 24.04
C LEU A 121 2.01 -7.81 23.50
N HIS A 122 2.38 -8.67 22.55
CA HIS A 122 1.45 -9.58 21.86
C HIS A 122 1.68 -11.05 22.21
N ARG A 123 2.80 -11.40 22.87
CA ARG A 123 3.13 -12.78 23.23
C ARG A 123 3.46 -12.87 24.72
N ASP A 124 2.80 -13.77 25.42
CA ASP A 124 3.11 -14.05 26.84
C ASP A 124 4.37 -14.93 26.94
N VAL A 125 5.53 -14.30 26.77
CA VAL A 125 6.83 -14.98 26.82
C VAL A 125 7.79 -14.28 27.78
N PRO A 126 8.72 -15.01 28.44
CA PRO A 126 9.77 -14.45 29.25
C PRO A 126 10.70 -13.50 28.46
N LYS A 127 11.31 -12.51 29.14
CA LYS A 127 12.19 -11.51 28.49
C LYS A 127 13.35 -12.15 27.72
N ASN A 128 13.95 -13.24 28.25
CA ASN A 128 15.05 -13.92 27.56
C ASN A 128 14.60 -14.59 26.25
N VAL A 129 13.43 -15.21 26.22
CA VAL A 129 12.86 -15.81 24.99
C VAL A 129 12.52 -14.73 23.96
N ALA A 130 11.94 -13.61 24.40
CA ALA A 130 11.70 -12.47 23.51
C ALA A 130 13.01 -11.88 22.94
N ARG A 131 14.10 -11.85 23.77
CA ARG A 131 15.41 -11.38 23.30
C ARG A 131 16.05 -12.34 22.28
N GLU A 132 15.97 -13.64 22.50
CA GLU A 132 16.43 -14.65 21.55
C GLU A 132 15.69 -14.48 20.21
N ARG A 133 14.38 -14.29 20.25
CA ARG A 133 13.56 -14.00 19.05
C ARG A 133 13.96 -12.68 18.39
N ALA A 134 14.27 -11.63 19.14
CA ALA A 134 14.74 -10.36 18.61
C ALA A 134 16.09 -10.51 17.88
N VAL A 135 17.01 -11.31 18.42
CA VAL A 135 18.29 -11.64 17.76
C VAL A 135 18.03 -12.36 16.43
N GLU A 136 17.19 -13.40 16.42
CA GLU A 136 16.82 -14.11 15.18
C GLU A 136 16.23 -13.19 14.11
N LEU A 137 15.33 -12.28 14.51
CA LEU A 137 14.71 -11.33 13.58
C LEU A 137 15.72 -10.34 13.00
N LEU A 138 16.60 -9.80 13.82
CA LEU A 138 17.66 -8.89 13.37
C LEU A 138 18.65 -9.59 12.42
N ASP A 139 19.00 -10.83 12.69
CA ASP A 139 19.84 -11.63 11.80
C ASP A 139 19.14 -11.88 10.45
N ARG A 140 17.87 -12.27 10.48
CA ARG A 140 17.06 -12.50 9.27
C ARG A 140 16.93 -11.25 8.39
N VAL A 141 16.77 -10.07 8.99
CA VAL A 141 16.75 -8.81 8.21
C VAL A 141 18.15 -8.35 7.80
N GLY A 142 19.19 -9.15 8.08
CA GLY A 142 20.56 -8.92 7.63
C GLY A 142 21.28 -7.80 8.40
N ILE A 143 21.02 -7.65 9.69
CA ILE A 143 21.86 -6.87 10.59
C ILE A 143 23.07 -7.72 10.96
N GLY A 144 24.27 -7.29 10.59
CA GLY A 144 25.50 -7.98 10.98
C GLY A 144 25.86 -7.77 12.46
N ASP A 145 26.59 -8.74 13.05
CA ASP A 145 27.06 -8.69 14.44
C ASP A 145 25.93 -8.44 15.45
N VAL A 146 24.78 -9.13 15.26
CA VAL A 146 23.53 -8.88 15.98
C VAL A 146 23.69 -8.95 17.49
N GLU A 147 24.46 -9.92 18.01
CA GLU A 147 24.68 -10.10 19.44
C GLU A 147 25.34 -8.88 20.11
N GLU A 148 26.18 -8.17 19.35
CA GLU A 148 26.84 -6.94 19.83
C GLU A 148 25.92 -5.71 19.62
N ARG A 149 25.18 -5.69 18.49
CA ARG A 149 24.39 -4.53 18.08
C ARG A 149 22.98 -4.45 18.65
N ILE A 150 22.47 -5.53 19.20
CA ILE A 150 21.11 -5.53 19.77
C ILE A 150 20.96 -4.54 20.94
N ASP A 151 22.05 -4.23 21.62
CA ASP A 151 22.10 -3.25 22.70
C ASP A 151 22.49 -1.82 22.22
N ASP A 152 22.68 -1.63 20.91
CA ASP A 152 22.92 -0.32 20.29
C ASP A 152 21.63 0.50 20.24
N TYR A 153 21.78 1.83 20.25
CA TYR A 153 20.70 2.79 20.07
C TYR A 153 20.45 3.10 18.59
N PRO A 154 19.23 3.54 18.22
CA PRO A 154 18.90 3.85 16.82
C PRO A 154 19.87 4.80 16.13
N HIS A 155 20.47 5.75 16.82
CA HIS A 155 21.42 6.70 16.22
C HIS A 155 22.75 6.06 15.79
N GLN A 156 23.06 4.84 16.24
CA GLN A 156 24.25 4.07 15.86
C GLN A 156 24.03 3.24 14.57
N PHE A 157 22.79 3.20 14.07
CA PHE A 157 22.40 2.49 12.85
C PHE A 157 22.35 3.45 11.66
N SER A 158 22.76 2.98 10.47
CA SER A 158 22.53 3.67 9.22
C SER A 158 21.03 3.71 8.86
N GLY A 159 20.63 4.55 7.90
CA GLY A 159 19.23 4.63 7.44
C GLY A 159 18.68 3.27 7.00
N GLY A 160 19.43 2.54 6.17
CA GLY A 160 19.05 1.20 5.72
C GLY A 160 18.99 0.16 6.85
N MET A 161 19.88 0.25 7.86
CA MET A 161 19.79 -0.63 9.03
C MET A 161 18.55 -0.32 9.87
N LYS A 162 18.21 0.96 10.07
CA LYS A 162 16.98 1.36 10.78
C LYS A 162 15.74 0.81 10.08
N GLN A 163 15.70 0.89 8.74
CA GLN A 163 14.61 0.33 7.97
C GLN A 163 14.46 -1.17 8.19
N ARG A 164 15.57 -1.92 8.18
CA ARG A 164 15.56 -3.36 8.47
C ARG A 164 15.10 -3.66 9.91
N VAL A 165 15.48 -2.85 10.88
CA VAL A 165 14.98 -2.96 12.26
C VAL A 165 13.47 -2.74 12.33
N VAL A 166 12.94 -1.72 11.64
CA VAL A 166 11.49 -1.45 11.59
C VAL A 166 10.74 -2.62 10.93
N ILE A 167 11.30 -3.20 9.86
CA ILE A 167 10.75 -4.41 9.25
C ILE A 167 10.77 -5.58 10.25
N ALA A 168 11.88 -5.78 10.98
CA ALA A 168 11.96 -6.81 12.02
C ALA A 168 10.90 -6.61 13.11
N MET A 169 10.63 -5.36 13.51
CA MET A 169 9.57 -5.04 14.47
C MET A 169 8.19 -5.36 13.93
N ALA A 170 7.89 -5.02 12.68
CA ALA A 170 6.61 -5.34 12.05
C ALA A 170 6.37 -6.85 11.93
N LEU A 171 7.45 -7.64 11.81
CA LEU A 171 7.43 -9.10 11.71
C LEU A 171 7.56 -9.81 13.07
N ALA A 172 7.69 -9.07 14.18
CA ALA A 172 8.03 -9.62 15.49
C ALA A 172 7.06 -10.70 15.99
N CYS A 173 5.79 -10.57 15.64
CA CYS A 173 4.72 -11.46 16.06
C CYS A 173 4.22 -12.41 14.98
N ASP A 174 4.97 -12.59 13.89
CA ASP A 174 4.59 -13.44 12.74
C ASP A 174 3.18 -13.09 12.22
N PRO A 175 2.98 -11.86 11.69
CA PRO A 175 1.67 -11.42 11.25
C PRO A 175 1.15 -12.21 10.05
N ASP A 176 -0.18 -12.31 9.94
CA ASP A 176 -0.85 -12.89 8.77
C ASP A 176 -0.84 -11.93 7.56
N LEU A 177 -0.83 -10.62 7.85
CA LEU A 177 -0.79 -9.54 6.86
C LEU A 177 0.29 -8.51 7.22
N LEU A 178 1.12 -8.15 6.26
CA LEU A 178 2.05 -7.03 6.37
C LEU A 178 1.55 -5.86 5.49
N ILE A 179 1.36 -4.69 6.08
CA ILE A 179 1.11 -3.44 5.36
C ILE A 179 2.43 -2.66 5.35
N ALA A 180 3.02 -2.50 4.17
CA ALA A 180 4.31 -1.85 3.99
C ALA A 180 4.13 -0.57 3.15
N ASP A 181 4.16 0.59 3.82
CA ASP A 181 4.00 1.89 3.17
C ASP A 181 5.38 2.47 2.83
N GLU A 182 5.70 2.45 1.55
CA GLU A 182 6.97 2.92 0.96
C GLU A 182 8.23 2.41 1.70
N PRO A 183 8.33 1.10 1.99
CA PRO A 183 9.36 0.57 2.89
C PRO A 183 10.79 0.69 2.33
N THR A 184 10.95 1.09 1.08
CA THR A 184 12.25 1.20 0.40
C THR A 184 12.58 2.62 -0.06
N THR A 185 11.72 3.61 0.19
CA THR A 185 11.82 4.97 -0.30
C THR A 185 13.06 5.60 0.28
N ALA A 186 13.95 5.78 0.55
CA ALA A 186 15.18 6.42 1.05
C ALA A 186 16.37 5.46 1.11
N LEU A 187 16.24 4.31 0.47
CA LEU A 187 17.30 3.32 0.39
C LEU A 187 18.04 3.42 -0.96
N ASP A 188 19.32 3.12 -0.95
CA ASP A 188 20.03 2.89 -2.21
C ASP A 188 19.52 1.60 -2.89
N VAL A 189 19.70 1.51 -4.21
CA VAL A 189 19.18 0.41 -5.05
C VAL A 189 19.62 -0.97 -4.55
N THR A 190 20.82 -1.08 -4.00
CA THR A 190 21.37 -2.36 -3.51
C THR A 190 20.63 -2.80 -2.24
N ILE A 191 20.43 -1.88 -1.29
CA ILE A 191 19.71 -2.15 -0.05
C ILE A 191 18.22 -2.38 -0.33
N GLN A 192 17.62 -1.61 -1.26
CA GLN A 192 16.25 -1.82 -1.72
C GLN A 192 16.05 -3.25 -2.22
N ALA A 193 16.88 -3.73 -3.16
CA ALA A 193 16.78 -5.09 -3.67
C ALA A 193 16.95 -6.17 -2.58
N GLN A 194 17.77 -5.91 -1.57
CA GLN A 194 17.92 -6.84 -0.44
C GLN A 194 16.68 -6.87 0.46
N VAL A 195 16.05 -5.72 0.70
CA VAL A 195 14.81 -5.64 1.49
C VAL A 195 13.66 -6.32 0.75
N LEU A 196 13.52 -6.10 -0.56
CA LEU A 196 12.47 -6.73 -1.37
C LEU A 196 12.60 -8.25 -1.36
N ARG A 197 13.80 -8.80 -1.60
CA ARG A 197 14.05 -10.25 -1.51
C ARG A 197 13.74 -10.80 -0.13
N LEU A 198 14.11 -10.09 0.93
CA LEU A 198 13.77 -10.51 2.29
C LEU A 198 12.26 -10.61 2.50
N LEU A 199 11.50 -9.62 2.03
CA LEU A 199 10.02 -9.64 2.15
C LEU A 199 9.41 -10.78 1.34
N ASP A 200 9.90 -11.03 0.13
CA ASP A 200 9.48 -12.13 -0.73
C ASP A 200 9.79 -13.51 -0.08
N ASP A 201 11.01 -13.70 0.42
CA ASP A 201 11.41 -14.92 1.14
C ASP A 201 10.51 -15.18 2.37
N LEU A 202 10.22 -14.12 3.14
CA LEU A 202 9.38 -14.23 4.34
C LEU A 202 7.92 -14.50 4.01
N GLN A 203 7.40 -13.92 2.93
CA GLN A 203 6.08 -14.20 2.41
C GLN A 203 5.97 -15.68 1.99
N ALA A 204 6.91 -16.16 1.18
CA ALA A 204 6.92 -17.52 0.70
C ALA A 204 7.04 -18.56 1.85
N GLU A 205 7.89 -18.29 2.84
CA GLU A 205 8.09 -19.19 3.98
C GLU A 205 6.85 -19.31 4.90
N ARG A 206 6.07 -18.23 5.04
CA ARG A 206 5.01 -18.13 6.04
C ARG A 206 3.60 -18.09 5.48
N GLY A 207 3.47 -17.92 4.18
CA GLY A 207 2.17 -17.67 3.55
C GLY A 207 1.55 -16.33 3.98
N MET A 208 2.38 -15.37 4.42
CA MET A 208 1.95 -14.04 4.83
C MET A 208 1.45 -13.26 3.62
N ALA A 209 0.32 -12.59 3.74
CA ALA A 209 -0.14 -11.66 2.71
C ALA A 209 0.52 -10.28 2.86
N MET A 210 0.64 -9.52 1.76
CA MET A 210 1.20 -8.17 1.79
C MET A 210 0.33 -7.15 1.06
N VAL A 211 0.18 -5.97 1.67
CA VAL A 211 -0.25 -4.74 1.02
C VAL A 211 0.97 -3.83 0.93
N PHE A 212 1.48 -3.63 -0.27
CA PHE A 212 2.69 -2.87 -0.51
C PHE A 212 2.37 -1.55 -1.21
N VAL A 213 2.72 -0.43 -0.60
CA VAL A 213 2.52 0.90 -1.18
C VAL A 213 3.85 1.38 -1.74
N THR A 214 3.84 1.78 -2.99
CA THR A 214 5.01 2.40 -3.63
C THR A 214 4.59 3.29 -4.81
N HIS A 215 5.45 4.22 -5.16
CA HIS A 215 5.39 4.98 -6.42
C HIS A 215 6.42 4.46 -7.45
N ASP A 216 7.25 3.48 -7.08
CA ASP A 216 8.23 2.87 -7.97
C ASP A 216 7.63 1.63 -8.67
N LEU A 217 7.24 1.82 -9.93
CA LEU A 217 6.64 0.76 -10.74
C LEU A 217 7.64 -0.37 -11.08
N GLY A 218 8.95 -0.12 -10.98
CA GLY A 218 9.96 -1.16 -11.10
C GLY A 218 9.88 -2.16 -9.95
N VAL A 219 9.67 -1.65 -8.73
CA VAL A 219 9.42 -2.48 -7.53
C VAL A 219 8.13 -3.26 -7.68
N VAL A 220 7.05 -2.62 -8.17
CA VAL A 220 5.76 -3.30 -8.39
C VAL A 220 5.91 -4.50 -9.32
N ALA A 221 6.63 -4.33 -10.44
CA ALA A 221 6.87 -5.42 -11.40
C ALA A 221 7.67 -6.59 -10.82
N GLU A 222 8.45 -6.36 -9.76
CA GLU A 222 9.28 -7.38 -9.10
C GLU A 222 8.50 -8.20 -8.07
N ILE A 223 7.58 -7.56 -7.29
CA ILE A 223 6.99 -8.21 -6.11
C ILE A 223 5.48 -8.42 -6.16
N ALA A 224 4.75 -7.71 -7.05
CA ALA A 224 3.29 -7.74 -7.03
C ALA A 224 2.72 -8.97 -7.72
N ASP A 225 1.72 -9.62 -7.12
CA ASP A 225 0.79 -10.51 -7.80
C ASP A 225 -0.30 -9.69 -8.49
N ARG A 226 -0.85 -8.70 -7.78
CA ARG A 226 -1.90 -7.80 -8.28
C ARG A 226 -1.59 -6.34 -7.97
N VAL A 227 -2.15 -5.47 -8.81
CA VAL A 227 -1.97 -4.01 -8.71
C VAL A 227 -3.33 -3.33 -8.54
N VAL A 228 -3.37 -2.34 -7.66
CA VAL A 228 -4.49 -1.42 -7.46
C VAL A 228 -4.00 -0.01 -7.73
N VAL A 229 -4.44 0.58 -8.84
CA VAL A 229 -4.02 1.92 -9.27
C VAL A 229 -4.95 2.97 -8.68
N MET A 230 -4.43 3.84 -7.83
CA MET A 230 -5.19 4.87 -7.13
C MET A 230 -4.88 6.28 -7.65
N TYR A 231 -5.92 7.07 -7.81
CA TYR A 231 -5.84 8.48 -8.18
C TYR A 231 -6.87 9.32 -7.41
N ALA A 232 -6.42 10.38 -6.74
CA ALA A 232 -7.29 11.33 -6.02
C ALA A 232 -8.36 10.65 -5.13
N GLY A 233 -7.95 9.64 -4.34
CA GLY A 233 -8.82 8.92 -3.41
C GLY A 233 -9.69 7.81 -4.02
N LYS A 234 -9.56 7.53 -5.31
CA LYS A 234 -10.35 6.52 -6.04
C LYS A 234 -9.44 5.44 -6.64
N VAL A 235 -9.98 4.23 -6.83
CA VAL A 235 -9.34 3.19 -7.64
C VAL A 235 -9.72 3.40 -9.10
N MET A 236 -8.72 3.47 -9.98
CA MET A 236 -8.90 3.65 -11.43
C MET A 236 -8.86 2.35 -12.19
N GLU A 237 -7.99 1.44 -11.76
CA GLU A 237 -7.73 0.17 -12.43
C GLU A 237 -7.19 -0.84 -11.42
N THR A 238 -7.57 -2.10 -11.55
CA THR A 238 -7.02 -3.21 -10.74
C THR A 238 -6.91 -4.46 -11.59
N GLY A 239 -5.88 -5.26 -11.36
CA GLY A 239 -5.68 -6.51 -12.09
C GLY A 239 -4.39 -7.21 -11.72
N ASP A 240 -4.16 -8.37 -12.32
CA ASP A 240 -2.87 -9.05 -12.29
C ASP A 240 -1.77 -8.12 -12.80
N VAL A 241 -0.56 -8.22 -12.20
CA VAL A 241 0.54 -7.31 -12.51
C VAL A 241 0.90 -7.33 -14.00
N TYR A 242 0.91 -8.50 -14.64
CA TYR A 242 1.23 -8.63 -16.07
C TYR A 242 0.15 -7.98 -16.94
N GLN A 243 -1.14 -8.18 -16.59
CA GLN A 243 -2.25 -7.58 -17.33
C GLN A 243 -2.18 -6.04 -17.27
N VAL A 244 -2.02 -5.46 -16.08
CA VAL A 244 -1.96 -4.01 -15.90
C VAL A 244 -0.71 -3.40 -16.57
N PHE A 245 0.44 -4.11 -16.56
CA PHE A 245 1.67 -3.59 -17.14
C PHE A 245 1.74 -3.76 -18.67
N GLU A 246 1.24 -4.85 -19.21
CA GLU A 246 1.27 -5.12 -20.66
C GLU A 246 0.09 -4.48 -21.38
N ASN A 247 -1.11 -4.52 -20.77
CA ASN A 247 -2.36 -4.05 -21.35
C ASN A 247 -3.10 -3.03 -20.45
N PRO A 248 -2.43 -1.93 -20.03
CA PRO A 248 -3.08 -0.93 -19.19
C PRO A 248 -4.32 -0.38 -19.87
N SER A 249 -5.44 -0.38 -19.17
CA SER A 249 -6.73 0.05 -19.74
C SER A 249 -7.05 1.50 -19.42
N HIS A 250 -6.87 1.94 -18.15
CA HIS A 250 -7.16 3.32 -17.79
C HIS A 250 -6.11 4.30 -18.35
N PRO A 251 -6.52 5.45 -18.93
CA PRO A 251 -5.58 6.47 -19.44
C PRO A 251 -4.56 6.95 -18.41
N TYR A 252 -4.92 7.00 -17.13
CA TYR A 252 -4.00 7.33 -16.05
C TYR A 252 -2.91 6.26 -15.87
N THR A 253 -3.27 4.97 -15.87
CA THR A 253 -2.31 3.87 -15.77
C THR A 253 -1.34 3.87 -16.94
N LYS A 254 -1.86 4.10 -18.18
CA LYS A 254 -1.01 4.28 -19.36
C LYS A 254 -0.02 5.43 -19.19
N ALA A 255 -0.48 6.57 -18.68
CA ALA A 255 0.37 7.73 -18.44
C ALA A 255 1.42 7.45 -17.35
N LEU A 256 1.07 6.75 -16.26
CA LEU A 256 2.03 6.32 -15.22
C LEU A 256 3.11 5.41 -15.79
N LEU A 257 2.73 4.40 -16.57
CA LEU A 257 3.66 3.44 -17.18
C LEU A 257 4.56 4.07 -18.25
N ASN A 258 4.08 5.11 -18.95
CA ASN A 258 4.88 5.87 -19.92
C ASN A 258 5.97 6.74 -19.27
N CYS A 259 5.87 7.00 -17.96
CA CYS A 259 6.93 7.67 -17.19
C CYS A 259 8.11 6.73 -16.86
N LEU A 260 8.00 5.41 -17.12
CA LEU A 260 9.08 4.46 -16.85
C LEU A 260 10.20 4.57 -17.89
N PRO A 261 11.47 4.68 -17.46
CA PRO A 261 12.60 4.61 -18.38
C PRO A 261 12.71 3.20 -19.00
N GLY A 262 13.03 3.13 -20.29
CA GLY A 262 13.40 1.86 -20.95
C GLY A 262 12.33 1.22 -21.84
N ARG A 263 11.12 1.75 -21.95
CA ARG A 263 10.08 1.24 -22.88
C ARG A 263 10.21 1.78 -24.33
N GLY A 264 11.38 2.34 -24.70
CA GLY A 264 11.66 2.78 -26.09
C GLY A 264 10.85 4.02 -26.55
N ARG A 265 10.07 4.64 -25.68
CA ARG A 265 9.29 5.85 -25.92
C ARG A 265 9.95 7.06 -25.28
N THR A 266 9.72 8.25 -25.80
CA THR A 266 10.09 9.51 -25.16
C THR A 266 9.41 9.57 -23.79
N LEU A 267 10.17 9.85 -22.73
CA LEU A 267 9.61 10.03 -21.38
C LEU A 267 8.53 11.12 -21.42
N GLU A 268 7.29 10.71 -21.21
CA GLU A 268 6.16 11.62 -21.13
C GLU A 268 5.86 11.93 -19.66
N THR A 269 5.70 13.19 -19.33
CA THR A 269 5.23 13.60 -18.00
C THR A 269 3.72 13.67 -18.00
N ILE A 270 3.07 13.21 -16.93
CA ILE A 270 1.63 13.40 -16.76
C ILE A 270 1.37 14.90 -16.57
N GLY A 271 0.77 15.55 -17.57
CA GLY A 271 0.49 16.98 -17.53
C GLY A 271 -0.50 17.38 -16.42
N GLY A 272 -0.47 18.65 -16.01
CA GLY A 272 -1.36 19.18 -14.97
C GLY A 272 -0.96 18.79 -13.54
N THR A 273 -1.82 19.11 -12.59
CA THR A 273 -1.67 18.81 -11.16
C THR A 273 -2.79 17.90 -10.67
N LEU A 274 -2.59 17.21 -9.56
CA LEU A 274 -3.67 16.51 -8.87
C LEU A 274 -4.80 17.49 -8.55
N PRO A 275 -6.07 17.06 -8.65
CA PRO A 275 -7.21 17.90 -8.28
C PRO A 275 -7.17 18.25 -6.79
N ASP A 276 -7.82 19.37 -6.45
CA ASP A 276 -7.99 19.77 -5.05
C ASP A 276 -8.80 18.69 -4.30
N PRO A 277 -8.26 18.09 -3.25
CA PRO A 277 -8.95 17.04 -2.51
C PRO A 277 -10.14 17.58 -1.67
N THR A 278 -10.26 18.90 -1.51
CA THR A 278 -11.40 19.53 -0.83
C THR A 278 -12.58 19.78 -1.78
N ASP A 279 -12.29 19.95 -3.08
CA ASP A 279 -13.28 20.15 -4.15
C ASP A 279 -12.92 19.30 -5.37
N PRO A 280 -12.97 17.98 -5.25
CA PRO A 280 -12.61 17.07 -6.34
C PRO A 280 -13.62 17.14 -7.49
N PRO A 281 -13.17 16.99 -8.75
CA PRO A 281 -14.02 17.07 -9.92
C PRO A 281 -15.15 16.02 -9.87
N GLU A 282 -16.32 16.37 -10.37
CA GLU A 282 -17.41 15.41 -10.61
C GLU A 282 -17.00 14.41 -11.70
N GLY A 283 -17.66 13.26 -11.73
CA GLY A 283 -17.37 12.20 -12.70
C GLY A 283 -16.02 11.52 -12.44
N CYS A 284 -15.32 11.16 -13.50
CA CYS A 284 -14.00 10.54 -13.41
C CYS A 284 -12.97 11.54 -12.86
N ARG A 285 -12.34 11.23 -11.74
CA ARG A 285 -11.35 12.10 -11.07
C ARG A 285 -10.18 12.49 -11.97
N PHE A 286 -9.85 11.67 -12.98
CA PHE A 286 -8.74 11.92 -13.91
C PHE A 286 -9.15 12.76 -15.12
N HIS A 287 -10.45 12.99 -15.38
CA HIS A 287 -10.91 13.66 -16.60
C HIS A 287 -10.22 15.00 -16.91
N PRO A 288 -9.86 15.88 -15.93
CA PRO A 288 -9.22 17.15 -16.25
C PRO A 288 -7.81 17.02 -16.86
N ARG A 289 -7.18 15.83 -16.69
CA ARG A 289 -5.84 15.52 -17.21
C ARG A 289 -5.87 14.44 -18.30
N CYS A 290 -7.06 13.87 -18.57
CA CYS A 290 -7.22 12.78 -19.51
C CYS A 290 -7.21 13.27 -20.97
N PRO A 291 -6.29 12.80 -21.82
CA PRO A 291 -6.27 13.18 -23.22
C PRO A 291 -7.45 12.62 -24.03
N HIS A 292 -8.19 11.66 -23.45
CA HIS A 292 -9.35 10.98 -24.06
C HIS A 292 -10.68 11.36 -23.39
N ALA A 293 -10.69 12.46 -22.59
CA ALA A 293 -11.90 12.86 -21.88
C ALA A 293 -13.05 13.16 -22.87
N VAL A 294 -14.21 12.66 -22.53
CA VAL A 294 -15.48 12.91 -23.25
C VAL A 294 -16.48 13.53 -22.27
N PRO A 295 -17.57 14.18 -22.74
CA PRO A 295 -18.54 14.84 -21.85
C PRO A 295 -19.14 13.94 -20.76
N ALA A 296 -19.21 12.63 -20.99
CA ALA A 296 -19.66 11.66 -19.99
C ALA A 296 -18.68 11.51 -18.81
N CYS A 297 -17.38 11.82 -19.00
CA CYS A 297 -16.39 11.80 -17.94
C CYS A 297 -16.56 12.92 -16.90
N GLU A 298 -17.28 13.99 -17.25
CA GLU A 298 -17.47 15.19 -16.43
C GLU A 298 -18.77 15.12 -15.59
N GLN A 299 -19.52 14.03 -15.69
CA GLN A 299 -20.87 13.96 -15.12
C GLN A 299 -21.01 12.79 -14.14
N GLY A 300 -21.80 13.00 -13.10
CA GLY A 300 -22.13 11.95 -12.14
C GLY A 300 -21.00 11.64 -11.16
N GLY A 301 -20.89 10.38 -10.75
CA GLY A 301 -19.83 9.85 -9.89
C GLY A 301 -18.65 9.31 -10.70
N GLN A 302 -17.67 8.75 -9.97
CA GLN A 302 -16.63 7.93 -10.61
C GLN A 302 -17.31 6.79 -11.41
N PRO A 303 -16.88 6.49 -12.65
CA PRO A 303 -17.41 5.38 -13.41
C PRO A 303 -17.36 4.05 -12.66
N ASP A 304 -18.37 3.21 -12.84
CA ASP A 304 -18.33 1.85 -12.32
C ASP A 304 -17.20 1.06 -12.95
N PHE A 305 -16.81 -0.04 -12.30
CA PHE A 305 -15.78 -0.93 -12.82
C PHE A 305 -16.36 -1.78 -13.97
N GLU A 306 -15.61 -1.83 -15.05
CA GLU A 306 -15.87 -2.69 -16.21
C GLU A 306 -14.79 -3.77 -16.28
N ASP A 307 -15.21 -5.03 -16.44
CA ASP A 307 -14.32 -6.17 -16.67
C ASP A 307 -13.72 -6.09 -18.08
N VAL A 308 -12.41 -5.96 -18.17
CA VAL A 308 -11.68 -5.90 -19.45
C VAL A 308 -10.96 -7.21 -19.78
N GLY A 309 -11.23 -8.24 -18.99
CA GLY A 309 -10.78 -9.61 -19.19
C GLY A 309 -9.99 -10.22 -18.03
N GLY A 310 -10.33 -11.44 -17.65
CA GLY A 310 -9.65 -12.17 -16.58
C GLY A 310 -9.94 -11.64 -15.18
N THR A 311 -8.95 -11.07 -14.51
CA THR A 311 -9.07 -10.42 -13.20
C THR A 311 -8.81 -8.91 -13.29
N HIS A 312 -8.99 -8.33 -14.46
CA HIS A 312 -8.64 -6.97 -14.80
C HIS A 312 -9.89 -6.09 -14.92
N ASP A 313 -10.03 -5.15 -14.01
CA ASP A 313 -11.16 -4.22 -13.93
C ASP A 313 -10.70 -2.78 -14.08
N VAL A 314 -11.47 -1.96 -14.80
CA VAL A 314 -11.17 -0.56 -15.07
C VAL A 314 -12.37 0.34 -14.77
N SER A 315 -12.15 1.42 -14.04
CA SER A 315 -13.15 2.46 -13.77
C SER A 315 -13.06 3.58 -14.83
N CYS A 316 -13.61 3.32 -16.03
CA CYS A 316 -13.51 4.26 -17.16
C CYS A 316 -14.74 4.15 -18.08
N VAL A 317 -15.40 5.27 -18.34
CA VAL A 317 -16.60 5.33 -19.22
C VAL A 317 -16.36 4.80 -20.63
N LEU A 318 -15.12 4.81 -21.11
CA LEU A 318 -14.80 4.38 -22.47
C LEU A 318 -14.92 2.86 -22.67
N TYR A 319 -15.01 2.09 -21.59
CA TYR A 319 -15.20 0.64 -21.62
C TYR A 319 -16.66 0.22 -21.36
N GLY A 320 -17.54 1.17 -21.01
CA GLY A 320 -18.96 0.91 -20.85
C GLY A 320 -19.66 0.58 -22.18
N THR A 321 -20.82 -0.07 -22.10
CA THR A 321 -21.56 -0.60 -23.25
C THR A 321 -21.99 0.45 -24.28
N ASP A 322 -22.00 1.73 -23.92
CA ASP A 322 -22.46 2.84 -24.75
C ASP A 322 -21.32 3.60 -25.47
N HIS A 323 -20.06 3.18 -25.26
CA HIS A 323 -18.92 3.86 -25.85
C HIS A 323 -17.99 2.87 -26.57
N GLU A 324 -17.52 3.24 -27.77
CA GLU A 324 -16.46 2.52 -28.46
C GLU A 324 -15.11 2.94 -27.86
N VAL A 325 -14.28 1.96 -27.49
CA VAL A 325 -12.90 2.20 -27.05
C VAL A 325 -12.15 2.91 -28.18
N PRO A 326 -11.56 4.09 -27.97
CA PRO A 326 -10.80 4.77 -29.01
C PRO A 326 -9.66 3.87 -29.51
N ARG A 327 -9.43 3.80 -30.85
CA ARG A 327 -8.35 3.01 -31.46
C ARG A 327 -6.96 3.30 -30.88
N ALA A 328 -6.73 4.53 -30.37
CA ALA A 328 -5.50 4.90 -29.69
C ALA A 328 -5.32 4.21 -28.31
N MET A 329 -6.35 3.52 -27.82
CA MET A 329 -6.34 2.73 -26.59
C MET A 329 -6.29 1.22 -26.89
N GLU A 330 -6.50 0.80 -28.14
CA GLU A 330 -6.21 -0.56 -28.56
C GLU A 330 -4.69 -0.76 -28.50
N VAL A 331 -4.26 -1.85 -27.89
CA VAL A 331 -2.85 -2.25 -27.89
C VAL A 331 -2.52 -2.63 -29.33
N ASP A 332 -1.50 -2.00 -29.93
CA ASP A 332 -0.93 -2.49 -31.19
C ASP A 332 -0.39 -3.90 -30.94
N ASP A 333 -1.10 -4.92 -31.40
CA ASP A 333 -0.63 -6.31 -31.51
C ASP A 333 0.45 -6.38 -32.60
N ASP A 334 1.68 -5.93 -32.31
CA ASP A 334 2.86 -6.14 -33.15
C ASP A 334 4.06 -6.60 -32.32
#